data_c14dee755194d29ed29de53c80cf5fe0
#
_entry.id   c14dee755194d29ed29de53c80cf5fe0
#
_cell.length_a   1.000
_cell.length_b   1.000
_cell.length_c   1.000
_cell.angle_alpha   90.00
_cell.angle_beta   90.00
_cell.angle_gamma   90.00
#
_symmetry.space_group_name_H-M   'P 1'
#
loop_
_entity.id
_entity.type
_entity.pdbx_description
1 polymer ?
#
loop_
_entity_poly.entity_id
_entity_poly.type
_entity_poly.pdbx_seq_one_letter_code
_entity_poly.pdbx_strand_id
1 'polypeptide(L)'
;MLATERKASASTHNQALSALLFLYREVLAIKLPWLDDIGRPHSKRRIPSVLTRDEVAGLLAQMDGLPALLARLLYGTGMRLMEGVRLRVKDVDFDRSAIIVREAKGGKDRVVMLPRSLAPELRHQMLAARAQWEADRQAQSGGVETPHALDAKYPKVGRTWG
;
A
#
# COMPACT_ATOMS: atom_id res chain seq x y z
N MET A 1 -25.71 13.27 13.69
CA MET A 1 -24.33 13.35 14.16
C MET A 1 -23.36 12.71 13.14
N LEU A 2 -22.84 11.47 13.23
CA LEU A 2 -21.86 10.97 12.21
C LEU A 2 -22.45 10.84 10.80
N ALA A 3 -23.69 10.38 10.67
CA ALA A 3 -24.34 10.20 9.37
C ALA A 3 -24.90 11.49 8.78
N THR A 4 -25.39 12.40 9.62
CA THR A 4 -26.05 13.64 9.16
C THR A 4 -25.10 14.82 9.02
N GLU A 5 -24.21 15.03 9.98
CA GLU A 5 -23.30 16.18 9.98
C GLU A 5 -22.01 15.93 9.20
N ARG A 6 -21.43 14.71 9.29
CA ARG A 6 -20.17 14.37 8.64
C ARG A 6 -20.29 13.58 7.34
N LYS A 7 -21.54 13.29 6.88
CA LYS A 7 -21.79 12.51 5.66
C LYS A 7 -20.93 11.22 5.57
N ALA A 8 -20.72 10.56 6.71
CA ALA A 8 -19.89 9.37 6.79
C ALA A 8 -20.51 8.23 5.97
N SER A 9 -19.66 7.40 5.34
CA SER A 9 -20.13 6.24 4.60
C SER A 9 -20.82 5.22 5.51
N ALA A 10 -21.72 4.39 4.95
CA ALA A 10 -22.36 3.30 5.69
C ALA A 10 -21.34 2.35 6.36
N SER A 11 -20.19 2.11 5.71
CA SER A 11 -19.10 1.32 6.27
C SER A 11 -18.48 1.96 7.50
N THR A 12 -18.17 3.26 7.44
CA THR A 12 -17.61 4.02 8.56
C THR A 12 -18.57 4.06 9.74
N HIS A 13 -19.88 4.26 9.46
CA HIS A 13 -20.91 4.23 10.48
C HIS A 13 -20.98 2.85 11.18
N ASN A 14 -21.02 1.77 10.41
CA ASN A 14 -21.06 0.41 10.95
C ASN A 14 -19.79 0.06 11.74
N GLN A 15 -18.63 0.55 11.33
CA GLN A 15 -17.37 0.36 12.05
C GLN A 15 -17.39 1.11 13.39
N ALA A 16 -17.85 2.36 13.42
CA ALA A 16 -17.99 3.13 14.65
C ALA A 16 -18.97 2.48 15.61
N LEU A 17 -20.13 2.03 15.10
CA LEU A 17 -21.13 1.30 15.91
C LEU A 17 -20.54 0.02 16.48
N SER A 18 -19.83 -0.77 15.68
CA SER A 18 -19.19 -2.01 16.15
C SER A 18 -18.13 -1.74 17.23
N ALA A 19 -17.35 -0.67 17.11
CA ALA A 19 -16.37 -0.27 18.11
C ALA A 19 -17.03 0.14 19.43
N LEU A 20 -18.14 0.89 19.39
CA LEU A 20 -18.91 1.25 20.58
C LEU A 20 -19.54 0.03 21.24
N LEU A 21 -20.15 -0.87 20.45
CA LEU A 21 -20.71 -2.12 20.98
C LEU A 21 -19.64 -2.95 21.68
N PHE A 22 -18.46 -3.08 21.08
CA PHE A 22 -17.34 -3.79 21.68
C PHE A 22 -16.90 -3.14 22.99
N LEU A 23 -16.74 -1.81 23.01
CA LEU A 23 -16.37 -1.08 24.23
C LEU A 23 -17.35 -1.35 25.37
N TYR A 24 -18.65 -1.19 25.11
CA TYR A 24 -19.64 -1.35 26.17
C TYR A 24 -19.84 -2.79 26.63
N ARG A 25 -19.85 -3.76 25.68
CA ARG A 25 -20.10 -5.17 26.00
C ARG A 25 -18.89 -5.87 26.60
N GLU A 26 -17.70 -5.68 25.96
CA GLU A 26 -16.53 -6.48 26.30
C GLU A 26 -15.60 -5.77 27.30
N VAL A 27 -15.47 -4.44 27.19
CA VAL A 27 -14.53 -3.70 28.06
C VAL A 27 -15.20 -3.21 29.33
N LEU A 28 -16.39 -2.58 29.22
CA LEU A 28 -17.10 -1.99 30.33
C LEU A 28 -18.09 -2.97 31.01
N ALA A 29 -18.40 -4.09 30.36
CA ALA A 29 -19.39 -5.07 30.77
C ALA A 29 -20.78 -4.46 31.07
N ILE A 30 -21.13 -3.37 30.39
CA ILE A 30 -22.39 -2.65 30.52
C ILE A 30 -23.36 -3.12 29.43
N LYS A 31 -24.50 -3.66 29.81
CA LYS A 31 -25.57 -3.98 28.84
C LYS A 31 -26.38 -2.73 28.54
N LEU A 32 -26.40 -2.35 27.24
CA LEU A 32 -27.20 -1.24 26.73
C LEU A 32 -28.26 -1.80 25.77
N PRO A 33 -29.48 -2.13 26.28
CA PRO A 33 -30.51 -2.81 25.48
C PRO A 33 -30.89 -2.07 24.19
N TRP A 34 -30.90 -0.74 24.23
CA TRP A 34 -31.24 0.12 23.09
C TRP A 34 -30.18 0.13 21.95
N LEU A 35 -28.97 -0.37 22.22
CA LEU A 35 -27.93 -0.48 21.19
C LEU A 35 -28.18 -1.64 20.19
N ASP A 36 -28.97 -2.63 20.60
CA ASP A 36 -29.28 -3.76 19.72
C ASP A 36 -30.31 -3.40 18.64
N ASP A 37 -31.13 -2.38 18.89
CA ASP A 37 -32.16 -1.89 17.96
C ASP A 37 -31.66 -0.81 16.99
N ILE A 38 -30.38 -0.42 17.06
CA ILE A 38 -29.82 0.57 16.14
C ILE A 38 -29.70 -0.03 14.74
N GLY A 39 -30.51 0.50 13.82
CA GLY A 39 -30.48 0.12 12.41
C GLY A 39 -29.10 0.33 11.79
N ARG A 40 -28.59 -0.70 11.15
CA ARG A 40 -27.32 -0.62 10.40
C ARG A 40 -27.59 -0.15 8.97
N PRO A 41 -27.00 0.98 8.54
CA PRO A 41 -27.19 1.42 7.16
C PRO A 41 -26.62 0.38 6.18
N HIS A 42 -27.42 0.02 5.20
CA HIS A 42 -26.99 -0.89 4.15
C HIS A 42 -26.03 -0.18 3.17
N SER A 43 -24.87 -0.75 2.96
CA SER A 43 -23.97 -0.32 1.88
C SER A 43 -24.50 -0.80 0.54
N LYS A 44 -24.83 0.12 -0.36
CA LYS A 44 -25.09 -0.27 -1.76
C LYS A 44 -23.77 -0.82 -2.35
N ARG A 45 -23.70 -2.13 -2.56
CA ARG A 45 -22.60 -2.74 -3.32
C ARG A 45 -22.64 -2.22 -4.75
N ARG A 46 -21.69 -1.37 -5.11
CA ARG A 46 -21.41 -1.06 -6.51
C ARG A 46 -20.42 -2.10 -7.02
N ILE A 47 -20.79 -2.79 -8.08
CA ILE A 47 -19.85 -3.65 -8.81
C ILE A 47 -18.84 -2.69 -9.47
N PRO A 48 -17.55 -2.81 -9.19
CA PRO A 48 -16.56 -1.99 -9.87
C PRO A 48 -16.55 -2.32 -11.35
N SER A 49 -16.45 -1.29 -12.20
CA SER A 49 -16.21 -1.48 -13.63
C SER A 49 -14.83 -2.09 -13.83
N VAL A 50 -14.76 -3.12 -14.67
CA VAL A 50 -13.49 -3.78 -15.03
C VAL A 50 -13.12 -3.29 -16.43
N LEU A 51 -11.92 -2.70 -16.55
CA LEU A 51 -11.38 -2.25 -17.83
C LEU A 51 -10.93 -3.47 -18.67
N THR A 52 -11.11 -3.37 -19.98
CA THR A 52 -10.54 -4.31 -20.94
C THR A 52 -9.02 -4.11 -21.03
N ARG A 53 -8.31 -5.07 -21.64
CA ARG A 53 -6.85 -4.95 -21.85
C ARG A 53 -6.49 -3.72 -22.69
N ASP A 54 -7.27 -3.42 -23.71
CA ASP A 54 -7.02 -2.29 -24.62
C ASP A 54 -7.24 -0.95 -23.90
N GLU A 55 -8.27 -0.84 -23.08
CA GLU A 55 -8.52 0.34 -22.24
C GLU A 55 -7.38 0.54 -21.23
N VAL A 56 -6.89 -0.53 -20.58
CA VAL A 56 -5.73 -0.45 -19.69
C VAL A 56 -4.48 -0.04 -20.45
N ALA A 57 -4.23 -0.62 -21.61
CA ALA A 57 -3.08 -0.26 -22.45
C ALA A 57 -3.14 1.23 -22.86
N GLY A 58 -4.31 1.71 -23.30
CA GLY A 58 -4.53 3.11 -23.64
C GLY A 58 -4.30 4.04 -22.44
N LEU A 59 -4.77 3.66 -21.25
CA LEU A 59 -4.56 4.43 -20.03
C LEU A 59 -3.07 4.48 -19.64
N LEU A 60 -2.39 3.34 -19.67
CA LEU A 60 -0.96 3.27 -19.33
C LEU A 60 -0.07 4.01 -20.35
N ALA A 61 -0.51 4.10 -21.60
CA ALA A 61 0.18 4.87 -22.64
C ALA A 61 0.09 6.40 -22.46
N GLN A 62 -0.88 6.88 -21.68
CA GLN A 62 -1.04 8.30 -21.34
C GLN A 62 -0.21 8.71 -20.10
N MET A 63 0.42 7.75 -19.43
CA MET A 63 1.18 8.00 -18.22
C MET A 63 2.67 8.05 -18.52
N ASP A 64 3.40 8.95 -17.85
CA ASP A 64 4.84 9.13 -17.98
C ASP A 64 5.58 9.00 -16.64
N GLY A 65 6.89 8.78 -16.72
CA GLY A 65 7.80 8.79 -15.59
C GLY A 65 7.55 7.70 -14.56
N LEU A 66 7.89 7.97 -13.30
CA LEU A 66 7.79 7.01 -12.20
C LEU A 66 6.36 6.52 -11.92
N PRO A 67 5.31 7.36 -11.99
CA PRO A 67 3.93 6.88 -11.85
C PRO A 67 3.54 5.85 -12.92
N ALA A 68 4.00 6.02 -14.16
CA ALA A 68 3.76 5.05 -15.23
C ALA A 68 4.44 3.70 -14.96
N LEU A 69 5.71 3.74 -14.54
CA LEU A 69 6.44 2.53 -14.15
C LEU A 69 5.74 1.80 -13.01
N LEU A 70 5.33 2.53 -11.97
CA LEU A 70 4.60 1.95 -10.83
C LEU A 70 3.26 1.34 -11.29
N ALA A 71 2.46 2.05 -12.08
CA ALA A 71 1.19 1.56 -12.58
C ALA A 71 1.34 0.27 -13.41
N ARG A 72 2.33 0.23 -14.32
CA ARG A 72 2.66 -0.97 -15.11
C ARG A 72 3.13 -2.12 -14.23
N LEU A 73 3.92 -1.82 -13.20
CA LEU A 73 4.39 -2.82 -12.24
C LEU A 73 3.22 -3.42 -11.44
N LEU A 74 2.34 -2.58 -10.91
CA LEU A 74 1.15 -3.03 -10.18
C LEU A 74 0.23 -3.88 -11.06
N TYR A 75 -0.01 -3.44 -12.31
CA TYR A 75 -0.83 -4.17 -13.25
C TYR A 75 -0.22 -5.53 -13.63
N GLY A 76 1.09 -5.57 -13.90
CA GLY A 76 1.78 -6.79 -14.34
C GLY A 76 2.01 -7.81 -13.22
N THR A 77 2.04 -7.39 -11.95
CA THR A 77 2.36 -8.26 -10.81
C THR A 77 1.17 -8.53 -9.89
N GLY A 78 0.10 -7.74 -9.98
CA GLY A 78 -1.03 -7.79 -9.05
C GLY A 78 -0.68 -7.35 -7.61
N MET A 79 0.41 -6.61 -7.43
CA MET A 79 0.75 -6.01 -6.13
C MET A 79 -0.25 -4.93 -5.74
N ARG A 80 -0.44 -4.73 -4.43
CA ARG A 80 -1.19 -3.59 -3.91
C ARG A 80 -0.36 -2.32 -4.02
N LEU A 81 -1.03 -1.16 -4.09
CA LEU A 81 -0.37 0.14 -4.22
C LEU A 81 0.77 0.30 -3.20
N MET A 82 0.50 0.07 -1.92
CA MET A 82 1.50 0.24 -0.87
C MET A 82 2.62 -0.81 -0.90
N GLU A 83 2.38 -1.98 -1.46
CA GLU A 83 3.42 -2.99 -1.68
C GLU A 83 4.38 -2.53 -2.78
N GLY A 84 3.87 -1.92 -3.86
CA GLY A 84 4.69 -1.33 -4.90
C GLY A 84 5.49 -0.10 -4.45
N VAL A 85 4.84 0.81 -3.70
CA VAL A 85 5.50 2.03 -3.17
C VAL A 85 6.61 1.68 -2.17
N ARG A 86 6.44 0.61 -1.39
CA ARG A 86 7.43 0.15 -0.39
C ARG A 86 8.44 -0.85 -0.94
N LEU A 87 8.44 -1.10 -2.24
CA LEU A 87 9.36 -2.06 -2.86
C LEU A 87 10.81 -1.60 -2.67
N ARG A 88 11.66 -2.49 -2.16
CA ARG A 88 13.08 -2.22 -1.92
C ARG A 88 13.92 -2.76 -3.07
N VAL A 89 15.07 -2.14 -3.29
CA VAL A 89 16.05 -2.57 -4.28
C VAL A 89 16.40 -4.05 -4.13
N LYS A 90 16.66 -4.50 -2.92
CA LYS A 90 17.04 -5.88 -2.58
C LYS A 90 15.93 -6.93 -2.75
N ASP A 91 14.70 -6.47 -2.90
CA ASP A 91 13.56 -7.39 -3.06
C ASP A 91 13.27 -7.69 -4.55
N VAL A 92 14.07 -7.12 -5.48
CA VAL A 92 13.98 -7.34 -6.92
C VAL A 92 15.14 -8.23 -7.38
N ASP A 93 14.80 -9.43 -7.83
CA ASP A 93 15.73 -10.40 -8.40
C ASP A 93 15.56 -10.43 -9.93
N PHE A 94 16.47 -9.80 -10.65
CA PHE A 94 16.43 -9.76 -12.11
C PHE A 94 16.83 -11.07 -12.77
N ASP A 95 17.68 -11.85 -12.13
CA ASP A 95 18.18 -13.12 -12.67
C ASP A 95 17.07 -14.16 -12.65
N ARG A 96 16.30 -14.20 -11.57
CA ARG A 96 15.14 -15.07 -11.43
C ARG A 96 13.85 -14.46 -11.97
N SER A 97 13.88 -13.21 -12.43
CA SER A 97 12.69 -12.45 -12.82
C SER A 97 11.61 -12.49 -11.74
N ALA A 98 11.98 -12.20 -10.50
CA ALA A 98 11.13 -12.33 -9.33
C ALA A 98 11.17 -11.06 -8.47
N ILE A 99 10.09 -10.80 -7.75
CA ILE A 99 9.99 -9.74 -6.75
C ILE A 99 9.46 -10.35 -5.46
N ILE A 100 10.14 -10.07 -4.35
CA ILE A 100 9.71 -10.47 -3.02
C ILE A 100 8.83 -9.37 -2.45
N VAL A 101 7.54 -9.64 -2.29
CA VAL A 101 6.60 -8.72 -1.65
C VAL A 101 6.56 -9.04 -0.17
N ARG A 102 7.07 -8.12 0.64
CA ARG A 102 7.15 -8.30 2.10
C ARG A 102 5.90 -7.81 2.80
N GLU A 103 5.61 -8.41 3.96
CA GLU A 103 4.51 -8.03 4.84
C GLU A 103 3.17 -7.84 4.09
N ALA A 104 2.88 -8.73 3.15
CA ALA A 104 1.61 -8.75 2.45
C ALA A 104 0.45 -8.97 3.44
N LYS A 105 -0.79 -8.91 2.95
CA LYS A 105 -1.99 -9.06 3.80
C LYS A 105 -1.87 -10.30 4.70
N GLY A 106 -1.88 -10.08 6.02
CA GLY A 106 -1.69 -11.13 7.03
C GLY A 106 -0.22 -11.36 7.44
N GLY A 107 0.70 -10.42 7.13
CA GLY A 107 2.10 -10.47 7.56
C GLY A 107 2.95 -11.54 6.87
N LYS A 108 2.50 -12.08 5.73
CA LYS A 108 3.22 -13.13 4.99
C LYS A 108 3.93 -12.55 3.78
N ASP A 109 5.16 -12.97 3.56
CA ASP A 109 5.90 -12.67 2.34
C ASP A 109 5.40 -13.54 1.19
N ARG A 110 5.43 -13.00 -0.03
CA ARG A 110 5.13 -13.76 -1.25
C ARG A 110 6.06 -13.34 -2.38
N VAL A 111 6.30 -14.25 -3.30
CA VAL A 111 7.06 -14.00 -4.52
C VAL A 111 6.07 -13.78 -5.66
N VAL A 112 6.32 -12.75 -6.46
CA VAL A 112 5.59 -12.46 -7.70
C VAL A 112 6.58 -12.40 -8.86
N MET A 113 6.12 -12.70 -10.08
CA MET A 113 6.98 -12.61 -11.26
C MET A 113 7.19 -11.16 -11.68
N LEU A 114 8.44 -10.79 -11.96
CA LEU A 114 8.78 -9.52 -12.60
C LEU A 114 8.50 -9.64 -14.11
N PRO A 115 7.60 -8.81 -14.67
CA PRO A 115 7.40 -8.78 -16.11
C PRO A 115 8.69 -8.40 -16.85
N ARG A 116 9.13 -9.23 -17.79
CA ARG A 116 10.40 -9.01 -18.53
C ARG A 116 10.44 -7.65 -19.23
N SER A 117 9.30 -7.18 -19.72
CA SER A 117 9.18 -5.87 -20.38
C SER A 117 9.50 -4.68 -19.44
N LEU A 118 9.32 -4.84 -18.13
CA LEU A 118 9.58 -3.79 -17.15
C LEU A 118 11.01 -3.83 -16.57
N ALA A 119 11.73 -4.91 -16.77
CA ALA A 119 13.07 -5.08 -16.21
C ALA A 119 14.06 -3.96 -16.62
N PRO A 120 14.11 -3.49 -17.89
CA PRO A 120 14.99 -2.37 -18.27
C PRO A 120 14.62 -1.05 -17.57
N GLU A 121 13.32 -0.70 -17.56
CA GLU A 121 12.85 0.54 -16.92
C GLU A 121 13.11 0.51 -15.39
N LEU A 122 12.90 -0.64 -14.76
CA LEU A 122 13.13 -0.80 -13.33
C LEU A 122 14.63 -0.72 -12.99
N ARG A 123 15.51 -1.29 -13.81
CA ARG A 123 16.97 -1.12 -13.65
C ARG A 123 17.38 0.34 -13.77
N HIS A 124 16.85 1.06 -14.76
CA HIS A 124 17.10 2.50 -14.92
C HIS A 124 16.65 3.28 -13.68
N GLN A 125 15.45 2.99 -13.15
CA GLN A 125 14.96 3.62 -11.94
C GLN A 125 15.85 3.32 -10.73
N MET A 126 16.38 2.11 -10.60
CA MET A 126 17.30 1.75 -9.52
C MET A 126 18.63 2.50 -9.62
N LEU A 127 19.15 2.73 -10.84
CA LEU A 127 20.34 3.55 -11.05
C LEU A 127 20.09 5.01 -10.67
N ALA A 128 18.93 5.57 -11.07
CA ALA A 128 18.54 6.92 -10.69
C ALA A 128 18.39 7.07 -9.17
N ALA A 129 17.74 6.11 -8.51
CA ALA A 129 17.62 6.09 -7.06
C ALA A 129 18.97 5.99 -6.35
N ARG A 130 19.92 5.22 -6.90
CA ARG A 130 21.28 5.14 -6.37
C ARG A 130 22.03 6.46 -6.51
N ALA A 131 21.95 7.10 -7.67
CA ALA A 131 22.56 8.41 -7.87
C ALA A 131 22.01 9.46 -6.91
N GLN A 132 20.68 9.46 -6.67
CA GLN A 132 20.07 10.34 -5.68
C GLN A 132 20.58 10.04 -4.27
N TRP A 133 20.64 8.77 -3.88
CA TRP A 133 21.17 8.38 -2.57
C TRP A 133 22.63 8.79 -2.39
N GLU A 134 23.49 8.67 -3.41
CA GLU A 134 24.88 9.13 -3.39
C GLU A 134 24.96 10.66 -3.21
N ALA A 135 24.13 11.42 -3.93
CA ALA A 135 24.04 12.87 -3.81
C ALA A 135 23.57 13.30 -2.41
N ASP A 136 22.55 12.66 -1.86
CA ASP A 136 22.04 12.92 -0.50
C ASP A 136 23.11 12.64 0.57
N ARG A 137 23.91 11.61 0.38
CA ARG A 137 25.05 11.34 1.28
C ARG A 137 26.13 12.41 1.23
N GLN A 138 26.46 12.90 0.03
CA GLN A 138 27.45 13.98 -0.14
C GLN A 138 26.93 15.29 0.49
N ALA A 139 25.64 15.56 0.33
CA ALA A 139 24.98 16.72 0.93
C ALA A 139 24.74 16.57 2.45
N GLN A 140 25.11 15.44 3.05
CA GLN A 140 24.80 15.10 4.46
C GLN A 140 23.31 15.18 4.79
N SER A 141 22.45 15.02 3.79
CA SER A 141 21.01 14.98 3.98
C SER A 141 20.59 13.81 4.87
N GLY A 142 19.45 13.97 5.56
CA GLY A 142 18.85 12.89 6.33
C GLY A 142 18.61 11.64 5.46
N GLY A 143 18.56 10.46 6.08
CA GLY A 143 18.18 9.24 5.39
C GLY A 143 16.69 9.17 5.10
N VAL A 144 16.24 8.09 4.45
CA VAL A 144 14.82 7.81 4.27
C VAL A 144 14.17 7.42 5.59
N GLU A 145 12.92 7.83 5.77
CA GLU A 145 12.12 7.41 6.91
C GLU A 145 11.92 5.89 6.88
N THR A 146 12.16 5.26 8.00
CA THR A 146 11.97 3.82 8.18
C THR A 146 10.91 3.55 9.26
N PRO A 147 10.24 2.38 9.25
CA PRO A 147 9.31 2.03 10.31
C PRO A 147 9.96 2.11 11.69
N HIS A 148 9.26 2.66 12.69
CA HIS A 148 9.78 2.90 14.04
C HIS A 148 10.52 1.71 14.66
N ALA A 149 10.02 0.49 14.49
CA ALA A 149 10.65 -0.72 14.99
C ALA A 149 12.03 -0.97 14.34
N LEU A 150 12.19 -0.62 13.06
CA LEU A 150 13.43 -0.78 12.32
C LEU A 150 14.44 0.28 12.73
N ASP A 151 14.01 1.53 12.90
CA ASP A 151 14.85 2.63 13.41
C ASP A 151 15.38 2.35 14.82
N ALA A 152 14.51 1.84 15.70
CA ALA A 152 14.91 1.48 17.06
C ALA A 152 15.97 0.35 17.06
N LYS A 153 15.83 -0.64 16.16
CA LYS A 153 16.75 -1.77 16.07
C LYS A 153 18.03 -1.44 15.31
N TYR A 154 17.93 -0.62 14.28
CA TYR A 154 19.05 -0.26 13.38
C TYR A 154 19.03 1.25 13.06
N PRO A 155 19.51 2.12 13.95
CA PRO A 155 19.41 3.59 13.82
C PRO A 155 20.02 4.19 12.56
N LYS A 156 20.86 3.45 11.85
CA LYS A 156 21.53 3.91 10.62
C LYS A 156 20.95 3.31 9.35
N VAL A 157 19.92 2.46 9.45
CA VAL A 157 19.40 1.73 8.29
C VAL A 157 18.82 2.65 7.22
N GLY A 158 18.18 3.77 7.59
CA GLY A 158 17.68 4.77 6.66
C GLY A 158 18.75 5.47 5.80
N ARG A 159 20.02 5.30 6.16
CA ARG A 159 21.19 5.86 5.43
C ARG A 159 21.94 4.81 4.61
N THR A 160 21.56 3.56 4.66
CA THR A 160 22.20 2.48 3.92
C THR A 160 21.52 2.26 2.58
N TRP A 161 22.29 1.85 1.58
CA TRP A 161 21.73 1.42 0.31
C TRP A 161 21.30 -0.05 0.37
N GLY A 162 20.01 -0.34 0.14
CA GLY A 162 19.49 -1.71 0.03
C GLY A 162 18.98 -2.33 1.34
#